data_68b401df382948bcfe26f0d582aafb43
#
_entry.id   68b401df382948bcfe26f0d582aafb43
#
_cell.length_a   1.000
_cell.length_b   1.000
_cell.length_c   1.000
_cell.angle_alpha   90.00
_cell.angle_beta   90.00
_cell.angle_gamma   90.00
#
_symmetry.space_group_name_H-M   'P 1'
#
loop_
_entity.id
_entity.type
_entity.pdbx_description
1 polymer ?
#
loop_
_entity_poly.entity_id
_entity_poly.type
_entity_poly.pdbx_seq_one_letter_code
_entity_poly.pdbx_strand_id
1 'polypeptide(L)'
;MKRHIYYLLAALVVAGFTACSEDKDWGMEGQSLIQIIKSDVLFQAAAGTGTVVFNASEAVTVETDCSWCTATINGNTVNVSVTENGNLEGRTAQLILRCGPDSVHVMVQQNGLVFQLSAGSEIATNSDEAHSLTYEMSANVPLTFEPNEDWFNVTSDGEHLKINFK
;
A
#
# COMPACT_ATOMS: atom_id res chain seq x y z
N MET A 1 5.35 -4.23 75.64
CA MET A 1 4.29 -3.78 74.76
C MET A 1 4.71 -3.58 73.30
N LYS A 2 5.95 -3.89 72.89
CA LYS A 2 6.41 -3.69 71.47
C LYS A 2 6.41 -4.97 70.59
N ARG A 3 6.22 -6.16 71.21
CA ARG A 3 6.28 -7.43 70.42
C ARG A 3 4.98 -7.89 69.80
N HIS A 4 3.85 -7.38 70.25
CA HIS A 4 2.53 -7.78 69.70
C HIS A 4 2.10 -6.98 68.46
N ILE A 5 2.72 -5.81 68.20
CA ILE A 5 2.42 -4.97 67.05
C ILE A 5 2.96 -5.59 65.72
N TYR A 6 4.10 -6.30 65.81
CA TYR A 6 4.71 -6.93 64.62
C TYR A 6 3.94 -8.16 64.14
N TYR A 7 3.24 -8.87 65.00
CA TYR A 7 2.41 -10.02 64.61
C TYR A 7 1.08 -9.60 63.98
N LEU A 8 0.56 -8.44 64.31
CA LEU A 8 -0.63 -7.87 63.69
C LEU A 8 -0.36 -7.34 62.28
N LEU A 9 0.83 -6.81 62.04
CA LEU A 9 1.25 -6.36 60.69
C LEU A 9 1.63 -7.53 59.78
N ALA A 10 2.15 -8.64 60.34
CA ALA A 10 2.45 -9.84 59.56
C ALA A 10 1.17 -10.62 59.14
N ALA A 11 0.11 -10.54 59.92
CA ALA A 11 -1.19 -11.20 59.58
C ALA A 11 -1.97 -10.47 58.50
N LEU A 12 -1.73 -9.17 58.29
CA LEU A 12 -2.43 -8.36 57.29
C LEU A 12 -1.86 -8.51 55.87
N VAL A 13 -0.63 -9.01 55.73
CA VAL A 13 0.03 -9.18 54.41
C VAL A 13 -0.30 -10.53 53.75
N VAL A 14 -0.81 -11.50 54.49
CA VAL A 14 -1.14 -12.84 53.94
C VAL A 14 -2.57 -12.92 53.40
N ALA A 15 -3.44 -11.93 53.65
CA ALA A 15 -4.84 -11.93 53.17
C ALA A 15 -5.02 -11.24 51.82
N GLY A 16 -3.94 -10.79 51.15
CA GLY A 16 -4.00 -9.99 49.92
C GLY A 16 -3.72 -10.74 48.60
N PHE A 17 -3.47 -12.04 48.63
CA PHE A 17 -3.14 -12.81 47.41
C PHE A 17 -4.14 -13.93 47.10
N THR A 18 -5.41 -13.72 47.42
CA THR A 18 -6.49 -14.48 46.78
C THR A 18 -7.24 -13.54 45.83
N ALA A 19 -6.49 -12.93 44.90
CA ALA A 19 -7.09 -12.21 43.80
C ALA A 19 -6.86 -12.99 42.53
N CYS A 20 -7.95 -13.47 41.99
CA CYS A 20 -8.18 -13.76 40.56
C CYS A 20 -7.29 -14.85 39.95
N SER A 21 -7.62 -16.09 40.22
CA SER A 21 -7.85 -16.97 39.08
C SER A 21 -9.30 -16.76 38.62
N GLU A 22 -9.59 -15.65 37.94
CA GLU A 22 -10.50 -15.76 36.84
C GLU A 22 -9.79 -16.69 35.86
N ASP A 23 -10.13 -17.97 35.88
CA ASP A 23 -10.11 -18.80 34.70
C ASP A 23 -10.96 -18.05 33.69
N LYS A 24 -10.36 -17.07 33.00
CA LYS A 24 -10.79 -16.74 31.67
C LYS A 24 -10.63 -18.04 30.92
N ASP A 25 -11.72 -18.77 30.85
CA ASP A 25 -11.96 -19.71 29.80
C ASP A 25 -11.61 -18.95 28.52
N TRP A 26 -10.36 -19.11 28.07
CA TRP A 26 -9.95 -18.79 26.72
C TRP A 26 -10.70 -19.82 25.90
N GLY A 27 -12.03 -19.61 25.81
CA GLY A 27 -12.84 -20.30 24.85
C GLY A 27 -12.03 -20.19 23.58
N MET A 28 -11.70 -21.31 22.94
CA MET A 28 -11.07 -21.33 21.64
C MET A 28 -11.92 -20.38 20.81
N GLU A 29 -11.44 -19.13 20.65
CA GLU A 29 -12.03 -18.22 19.67
C GLU A 29 -12.00 -19.02 18.39
N GLY A 30 -13.18 -19.26 17.83
CA GLY A 30 -13.35 -20.17 16.71
C GLY A 30 -12.29 -19.85 15.69
N GLN A 31 -11.52 -20.88 15.30
CA GLN A 31 -10.43 -20.72 14.36
C GLN A 31 -11.00 -20.01 13.13
N SER A 32 -10.45 -18.85 12.77
CA SER A 32 -10.93 -18.07 11.63
C SER A 32 -11.06 -18.97 10.40
N LEU A 33 -12.21 -18.92 9.74
CA LEU A 33 -12.50 -19.70 8.53
C LEU A 33 -11.63 -19.30 7.35
N ILE A 34 -10.94 -18.13 7.43
CA ILE A 34 -10.07 -17.61 6.39
C ILE A 34 -8.79 -17.01 6.98
N GLN A 35 -7.65 -17.34 6.37
CA GLN A 35 -6.33 -16.85 6.75
C GLN A 35 -5.56 -16.40 5.51
N ILE A 36 -4.98 -15.20 5.55
CA ILE A 36 -4.06 -14.72 4.50
C ILE A 36 -2.68 -15.33 4.73
N ILE A 37 -2.16 -16.00 3.70
CA ILE A 37 -0.83 -16.65 3.71
C ILE A 37 0.23 -15.70 3.13
N LYS A 38 -0.11 -14.97 2.06
CA LYS A 38 0.78 -14.03 1.38
C LYS A 38 -0.04 -12.93 0.72
N SER A 39 0.47 -11.72 0.75
CA SER A 39 -0.11 -10.57 0.05
C SER A 39 1.00 -9.83 -0.71
N ASP A 40 0.79 -9.64 -2.01
CA ASP A 40 1.66 -8.89 -2.91
C ASP A 40 0.80 -7.89 -3.69
N VAL A 41 0.44 -6.81 -3.02
CA VAL A 41 -0.51 -5.78 -3.48
C VAL A 41 -0.01 -4.37 -3.21
N LEU A 42 1.30 -4.19 -3.26
CA LEU A 42 1.97 -2.89 -3.29
C LEU A 42 2.42 -2.58 -4.72
N PHE A 43 1.84 -1.54 -5.31
CA PHE A 43 2.03 -1.19 -6.71
C PHE A 43 2.80 0.13 -6.86
N GLN A 44 3.54 0.24 -7.95
CA GLN A 44 4.04 1.53 -8.45
C GLN A 44 2.88 2.31 -9.08
N ALA A 45 3.13 3.52 -9.58
CA ALA A 45 2.09 4.36 -10.20
C ALA A 45 1.51 3.74 -11.49
N ALA A 46 2.30 2.96 -12.24
CA ALA A 46 1.82 2.26 -13.43
C ALA A 46 0.72 1.24 -13.13
N ALA A 47 -0.08 0.92 -14.12
CA ALA A 47 -1.01 -0.20 -14.06
C ALA A 47 -0.25 -1.51 -13.77
N GLY A 48 -0.86 -2.41 -13.01
CA GLY A 48 -0.18 -3.62 -12.59
C GLY A 48 -1.12 -4.71 -12.07
N THR A 49 -0.53 -5.88 -11.84
CA THR A 49 -1.22 -7.03 -11.24
C THR A 49 -0.45 -7.56 -10.04
N GLY A 50 -1.19 -8.03 -9.05
CA GLY A 50 -0.64 -8.63 -7.84
C GLY A 50 -1.51 -9.79 -7.36
N THR A 51 -1.13 -10.42 -6.26
CA THR A 51 -1.84 -11.59 -5.75
C THR A 51 -1.98 -11.56 -4.24
N VAL A 52 -3.09 -12.12 -3.75
CA VAL A 52 -3.28 -12.47 -2.34
C VAL A 52 -3.57 -13.96 -2.25
N VAL A 53 -2.71 -14.69 -1.56
CA VAL A 53 -2.88 -16.13 -1.31
C VAL A 53 -3.51 -16.32 0.05
N PHE A 54 -4.56 -17.10 0.11
CA PHE A 54 -5.30 -17.38 1.34
C PHE A 54 -5.54 -18.88 1.54
N ASN A 55 -5.87 -19.27 2.76
CA ASN A 55 -6.42 -20.56 3.09
C ASN A 55 -7.80 -20.35 3.71
N ALA A 56 -8.78 -21.13 3.30
CA ALA A 56 -10.14 -21.04 3.80
C ALA A 56 -10.79 -22.43 3.89
N SER A 57 -11.69 -22.59 4.85
CA SER A 57 -12.43 -23.84 5.06
C SER A 57 -13.72 -23.94 4.22
N GLU A 58 -14.19 -22.81 3.67
CA GLU A 58 -15.40 -22.70 2.86
C GLU A 58 -15.17 -21.82 1.64
N ALA A 59 -16.19 -21.66 0.80
CA ALA A 59 -16.14 -20.80 -0.37
C ALA A 59 -15.93 -19.32 0.02
N VAL A 60 -15.02 -18.66 -0.69
CA VAL A 60 -14.66 -17.26 -0.44
C VAL A 60 -15.21 -16.37 -1.55
N THR A 61 -15.72 -15.20 -1.18
CA THR A 61 -16.01 -14.08 -2.10
C THR A 61 -15.05 -12.93 -1.85
N VAL A 62 -14.81 -12.11 -2.87
CA VAL A 62 -13.97 -10.90 -2.77
C VAL A 62 -14.71 -9.70 -3.32
N GLU A 63 -14.60 -8.58 -2.63
CA GLU A 63 -15.12 -7.27 -3.01
C GLU A 63 -14.01 -6.22 -2.92
N THR A 64 -14.13 -5.16 -3.71
CA THR A 64 -13.26 -3.98 -3.66
C THR A 64 -14.09 -2.74 -3.37
N ASP A 65 -13.55 -1.78 -2.63
CA ASP A 65 -14.21 -0.52 -2.27
C ASP A 65 -14.00 0.61 -3.29
N CYS A 66 -13.36 0.33 -4.42
CA CYS A 66 -13.03 1.34 -5.42
C CYS A 66 -13.07 0.81 -6.86
N SER A 67 -13.12 1.72 -7.83
CA SER A 67 -13.20 1.39 -9.26
C SER A 67 -11.85 1.18 -9.95
N TRP A 68 -10.76 1.66 -9.37
CA TRP A 68 -9.41 1.56 -9.96
C TRP A 68 -8.70 0.25 -9.62
N CYS A 69 -9.25 -0.53 -8.70
CA CYS A 69 -8.75 -1.82 -8.28
C CYS A 69 -9.84 -2.88 -8.53
N THR A 70 -9.50 -3.96 -9.20
CA THR A 70 -10.38 -5.09 -9.43
C THR A 70 -9.77 -6.36 -8.87
N ALA A 71 -10.60 -7.29 -8.40
CA ALA A 71 -10.16 -8.55 -7.82
C ALA A 71 -10.98 -9.72 -8.34
N THR A 72 -10.31 -10.84 -8.62
CA THR A 72 -10.94 -12.11 -9.03
C THR A 72 -10.31 -13.27 -8.29
N ILE A 73 -11.13 -14.26 -7.91
CA ILE A 73 -10.65 -15.46 -7.21
C ILE A 73 -10.37 -16.56 -8.23
N ASN A 74 -9.21 -17.21 -8.07
CA ASN A 74 -8.83 -18.43 -8.76
C ASN A 74 -8.25 -19.43 -7.75
N GLY A 75 -9.05 -20.43 -7.37
CA GLY A 75 -8.70 -21.35 -6.29
C GLY A 75 -8.46 -20.58 -4.97
N ASN A 76 -7.31 -20.76 -4.37
CA ASN A 76 -6.91 -20.11 -3.11
C ASN A 76 -6.12 -18.79 -3.34
N THR A 77 -6.26 -18.18 -4.52
CA THR A 77 -5.55 -16.96 -4.89
C THR A 77 -6.55 -15.92 -5.39
N VAL A 78 -6.44 -14.71 -4.85
CA VAL A 78 -7.06 -13.51 -5.41
C VAL A 78 -6.07 -12.87 -6.36
N ASN A 79 -6.45 -12.72 -7.63
CA ASN A 79 -5.73 -11.91 -8.61
C ASN A 79 -6.24 -10.47 -8.52
N VAL A 80 -5.36 -9.55 -8.25
CA VAL A 80 -5.64 -8.12 -8.10
C VAL A 80 -5.07 -7.37 -9.29
N SER A 81 -5.86 -6.50 -9.91
CA SER A 81 -5.41 -5.63 -10.99
C SER A 81 -5.72 -4.18 -10.66
N VAL A 82 -4.76 -3.30 -10.88
CA VAL A 82 -4.90 -1.86 -10.66
C VAL A 82 -4.67 -1.10 -11.97
N THR A 83 -5.44 -0.03 -12.17
CA THR A 83 -5.20 0.92 -13.26
C THR A 83 -4.05 1.87 -12.90
N GLU A 84 -3.49 2.57 -13.87
CA GLU A 84 -2.48 3.61 -13.65
C GLU A 84 -2.99 4.69 -12.70
N ASN A 85 -2.10 5.15 -11.81
CA ASN A 85 -2.33 6.32 -10.96
C ASN A 85 -1.56 7.53 -11.52
N GLY A 86 -2.25 8.35 -12.30
CA GLY A 86 -1.69 9.58 -12.86
C GLY A 86 -1.58 10.76 -11.88
N ASN A 87 -1.97 10.58 -10.60
CA ASN A 87 -1.85 11.61 -9.58
C ASN A 87 -0.49 11.55 -8.89
N LEU A 88 -0.01 12.68 -8.37
CA LEU A 88 1.23 12.75 -7.59
C LEU A 88 1.10 12.03 -6.24
N GLU A 89 -0.10 11.90 -5.72
CA GLU A 89 -0.37 11.25 -4.44
C GLU A 89 -0.64 9.75 -4.62
N GLY A 90 -0.12 8.95 -3.69
CA GLY A 90 -0.48 7.53 -3.59
C GLY A 90 -1.94 7.34 -3.21
N ARG A 91 -2.48 6.16 -3.51
CA ARG A 91 -3.85 5.79 -3.18
C ARG A 91 -3.94 4.40 -2.55
N THR A 92 -5.00 4.16 -1.81
CA THR A 92 -5.27 2.89 -1.15
C THR A 92 -6.67 2.38 -1.47
N ALA A 93 -6.84 1.07 -1.46
CA ALA A 93 -8.13 0.40 -1.56
C ALA A 93 -8.17 -0.77 -0.56
N GLN A 94 -9.37 -1.23 -0.23
CA GLN A 94 -9.56 -2.42 0.57
C GLN A 94 -10.14 -3.55 -0.28
N LEU A 95 -9.52 -4.72 -0.15
CA LEU A 95 -10.12 -5.99 -0.56
C LEU A 95 -10.78 -6.59 0.67
N ILE A 96 -12.04 -6.97 0.55
CA ILE A 96 -12.79 -7.65 1.60
C ILE A 96 -13.03 -9.08 1.14
N LEU A 97 -12.35 -10.03 1.77
CA LEU A 97 -12.55 -11.46 1.54
C LEU A 97 -13.50 -11.98 2.60
N ARG A 98 -14.60 -12.61 2.18
CA ARG A 98 -15.62 -13.19 3.07
C ARG A 98 -15.66 -14.70 2.93
N CYS A 99 -15.69 -15.39 4.07
CA CYS A 99 -15.80 -16.83 4.19
C CYS A 99 -16.85 -17.17 5.26
N GLY A 100 -18.06 -17.54 4.87
CA GLY A 100 -19.18 -17.69 5.81
C GLY A 100 -19.42 -16.39 6.61
N PRO A 101 -19.43 -16.46 7.96
CA PRO A 101 -19.58 -15.27 8.81
C PRO A 101 -18.30 -14.44 8.95
N ASP A 102 -17.15 -14.98 8.58
CA ASP A 102 -15.84 -14.33 8.75
C ASP A 102 -15.49 -13.43 7.57
N SER A 103 -14.73 -12.38 7.84
CA SER A 103 -14.17 -11.52 6.82
C SER A 103 -12.75 -11.09 7.17
N VAL A 104 -11.89 -10.96 6.14
CA VAL A 104 -10.54 -10.44 6.26
C VAL A 104 -10.38 -9.29 5.28
N HIS A 105 -9.76 -8.21 5.76
CA HIS A 105 -9.49 -7.00 4.98
C HIS A 105 -8.01 -6.97 4.59
N VAL A 106 -7.74 -6.81 3.31
CA VAL A 106 -6.38 -6.65 2.77
C VAL A 106 -6.27 -5.29 2.12
N MET A 107 -5.30 -4.48 2.57
CA MET A 107 -5.05 -3.16 2.02
C MET A 107 -4.21 -3.27 0.75
N VAL A 108 -4.72 -2.72 -0.34
CA VAL A 108 -4.01 -2.49 -1.60
C VAL A 108 -3.44 -1.09 -1.58
N GLN A 109 -2.16 -0.94 -1.90
CA GLN A 109 -1.49 0.36 -1.96
C GLN A 109 -0.91 0.58 -3.34
N GLN A 110 -1.08 1.79 -3.86
CA GLN A 110 -0.44 2.20 -5.11
C GLN A 110 0.21 3.56 -4.95
N ASN A 111 1.48 3.65 -5.34
CA ASN A 111 2.25 4.89 -5.32
C ASN A 111 1.68 5.92 -6.29
N GLY A 112 1.97 7.19 -6.03
CA GLY A 112 1.70 8.27 -6.97
C GLY A 112 2.76 8.37 -8.07
N LEU A 113 2.47 9.21 -9.06
CA LEU A 113 3.40 9.58 -10.13
C LEU A 113 4.62 10.31 -9.54
N VAL A 114 5.81 9.87 -9.92
CA VAL A 114 7.06 10.58 -9.65
C VAL A 114 7.68 10.95 -10.98
N PHE A 115 7.99 12.24 -11.15
CA PHE A 115 8.73 12.78 -12.30
C PHE A 115 9.81 13.73 -11.79
N GLN A 116 11.02 13.55 -12.28
CA GLN A 116 12.17 14.40 -11.99
C GLN A 116 12.87 14.76 -13.29
N LEU A 117 13.27 16.01 -13.40
CA LEU A 117 14.04 16.55 -14.53
C LEU A 117 15.23 17.33 -13.99
N SER A 118 16.43 17.10 -14.54
CA SER A 118 17.66 17.77 -14.11
C SER A 118 17.64 19.29 -14.34
N ALA A 119 16.80 19.78 -15.25
CA ALA A 119 16.62 21.22 -15.51
C ALA A 119 15.74 21.93 -14.46
N GLY A 120 15.07 21.19 -13.56
CA GLY A 120 14.02 21.77 -12.71
C GLY A 120 12.73 22.08 -13.50
N SER A 121 11.96 23.08 -13.05
CA SER A 121 10.66 23.42 -13.64
C SER A 121 10.73 24.42 -14.82
N GLU A 122 11.86 25.05 -15.06
CA GLU A 122 12.04 26.07 -16.09
C GLU A 122 13.28 25.77 -16.94
N ILE A 123 13.13 25.88 -18.25
CA ILE A 123 14.19 25.74 -19.25
C ILE A 123 14.26 27.03 -20.04
N ALA A 124 15.38 27.70 -19.97
CA ALA A 124 15.62 28.92 -20.72
C ALA A 124 16.64 28.72 -21.85
N THR A 125 16.39 29.32 -22.99
CA THR A 125 17.36 29.41 -24.09
C THR A 125 17.54 30.87 -24.51
N ASN A 126 18.78 31.24 -24.86
CA ASN A 126 19.13 32.58 -25.33
C ASN A 126 19.63 32.55 -26.78
N SER A 127 19.44 31.45 -27.49
CA SER A 127 19.89 31.31 -28.87
C SER A 127 18.74 31.50 -29.86
N ASP A 128 18.96 32.30 -30.90
CA ASP A 128 18.06 32.48 -32.02
C ASP A 128 18.31 31.42 -33.13
N GLU A 129 19.32 30.55 -32.92
CA GLU A 129 19.68 29.52 -33.89
C GLU A 129 19.11 28.17 -33.49
N ALA A 130 18.87 27.31 -34.48
CA ALA A 130 18.42 25.94 -34.24
C ALA A 130 19.47 25.18 -33.41
N HIS A 131 19.06 24.62 -32.28
CA HIS A 131 19.91 23.87 -31.36
C HIS A 131 19.11 22.86 -30.56
N SER A 132 19.78 22.06 -29.77
CA SER A 132 19.13 21.06 -28.89
C SER A 132 19.67 21.16 -27.48
N LEU A 133 18.77 20.97 -26.53
CA LEU A 133 19.09 20.78 -25.11
C LEU A 133 18.67 19.35 -24.67
N THR A 134 19.51 18.73 -23.86
CA THR A 134 19.26 17.39 -23.32
C THR A 134 19.34 17.44 -21.81
N TYR A 135 18.38 16.87 -21.14
CA TYR A 135 18.26 16.80 -19.69
C TYR A 135 18.04 15.36 -19.25
N GLU A 136 18.65 14.99 -18.15
CA GLU A 136 18.34 13.73 -17.49
C GLU A 136 16.91 13.79 -16.89
N MET A 137 16.16 12.72 -17.07
CA MET A 137 14.81 12.58 -16.52
C MET A 137 14.64 11.22 -15.85
N SER A 138 13.74 11.18 -14.89
CA SER A 138 13.31 9.95 -14.22
C SER A 138 11.81 10.01 -13.96
N ALA A 139 11.12 8.94 -14.29
CA ALA A 139 9.70 8.78 -13.99
C ALA A 139 9.39 7.31 -13.64
N ASN A 140 8.38 7.09 -12.80
CA ASN A 140 7.93 5.75 -12.43
C ASN A 140 6.79 5.23 -13.32
N VAL A 141 6.48 5.94 -14.41
CA VAL A 141 5.57 5.54 -15.50
C VAL A 141 6.13 6.03 -16.83
N PRO A 142 5.76 5.42 -17.97
CA PRO A 142 6.04 5.98 -19.29
C PRO A 142 5.37 7.33 -19.44
N LEU A 143 6.13 8.33 -19.93
CA LEU A 143 5.61 9.67 -20.18
C LEU A 143 5.59 9.97 -21.68
N THR A 144 4.57 10.72 -22.10
CA THR A 144 4.49 11.34 -23.42
C THR A 144 4.57 12.85 -23.28
N PHE A 145 5.25 13.51 -24.23
CA PHE A 145 5.45 14.95 -24.23
C PHE A 145 4.81 15.53 -25.49
N GLU A 146 3.90 16.49 -25.31
CA GLU A 146 3.23 17.19 -26.38
C GLU A 146 3.60 18.68 -26.30
N PRO A 147 4.45 19.18 -27.21
CA PRO A 147 4.73 20.61 -27.28
C PRO A 147 3.46 21.37 -27.72
N ASN A 148 3.22 22.52 -27.11
CA ASN A 148 2.09 23.38 -27.40
C ASN A 148 2.40 24.44 -28.47
N GLU A 149 3.61 24.42 -29.03
CA GLU A 149 4.13 25.39 -30.00
C GLU A 149 4.94 24.71 -31.12
N ASP A 150 4.98 25.31 -32.29
CA ASP A 150 5.59 24.73 -33.49
C ASP A 150 7.11 24.96 -33.60
N TRP A 151 7.68 25.90 -32.83
CA TRP A 151 9.08 26.30 -32.94
C TRP A 151 10.05 25.38 -32.18
N PHE A 152 9.53 24.38 -31.47
CA PHE A 152 10.32 23.32 -30.87
C PHE A 152 9.60 21.96 -30.93
N ASN A 153 10.35 20.89 -30.76
CA ASN A 153 9.80 19.58 -30.48
C ASN A 153 10.51 18.91 -29.31
N VAL A 154 9.85 17.93 -28.70
CA VAL A 154 10.36 17.19 -27.56
C VAL A 154 10.37 15.71 -27.90
N THR A 155 11.47 15.04 -27.56
CA THR A 155 11.63 13.59 -27.65
C THR A 155 12.18 13.04 -26.35
N SER A 156 11.87 11.80 -26.01
CA SER A 156 12.41 11.13 -24.83
C SER A 156 12.73 9.68 -25.14
N ASP A 157 13.79 9.17 -24.54
CA ASP A 157 14.17 7.75 -24.51
C ASP A 157 13.85 7.06 -23.18
N GLY A 158 13.20 7.79 -22.24
CA GLY A 158 12.86 7.33 -20.90
C GLY A 158 13.87 7.74 -19.83
N GLU A 159 15.11 8.03 -20.19
CA GLU A 159 16.18 8.50 -19.28
C GLU A 159 16.57 9.95 -19.58
N HIS A 160 16.34 10.40 -20.82
CA HIS A 160 16.67 11.74 -21.27
C HIS A 160 15.48 12.39 -21.95
N LEU A 161 15.31 13.67 -21.68
CA LEU A 161 14.42 14.58 -22.40
C LEU A 161 15.27 15.44 -23.33
N LYS A 162 14.99 15.38 -24.63
CA LYS A 162 15.64 16.20 -25.64
C LYS A 162 14.66 17.20 -26.23
N ILE A 163 14.99 18.48 -26.13
CA ILE A 163 14.25 19.59 -26.72
C ILE A 163 15.04 20.09 -27.92
N ASN A 164 14.41 20.07 -29.10
CA ASN A 164 15.01 20.53 -30.34
C ASN A 164 14.30 21.82 -30.80
N PHE A 165 15.04 22.92 -30.84
CA PHE A 165 14.56 24.20 -31.31
C PHE A 165 14.78 24.28 -32.83
N LYS A 166 13.83 24.89 -33.53
CA LYS A 166 13.87 25.06 -35.01
C LYS A 166 14.41 26.40 -35.41
#